data_8bb052ba1a57e157b15971ff5ea452ae
#
_entry.id   8bb052ba1a57e157b15971ff5ea452ae
#
_cell.length_a   1.000
_cell.length_b   1.000
_cell.length_c   1.000
_cell.angle_alpha   90.00
_cell.angle_beta   90.00
_cell.angle_gamma   90.00
#
_symmetry.space_group_name_H-M   'P 1'
#
loop_
_entity.id
_entity.type
_entity.pdbx_description
1 polymer ?
#
loop_
_entity_poly.entity_id
_entity_poly.type
_entity_poly.pdbx_seq_one_letter_code
_entity_poly.pdbx_strand_id
1 'polypeptide(L)'
;YRSLRYVGIDPGLSIEEMAKITEEIVERNLPTIASDEDLWVSQRITRGIVDPNERSAWPDYVGPTVIVESLPLPLANRAKLYRDGIDMIVSSVRRTAPDMLSPRAKTHNYLNLIMADEEVSAQNPEAYALMLDHNGNIAEGRGSNVFFVSEGRLVTPHERYVLPGISRQTVMELA
;
A
#
# COMPACT_ATOMS: atom_id res chain seq x y z
N TYR A 1 5.76 5.37 9.36
CA TYR A 1 5.63 6.39 10.44
C TYR A 1 4.74 7.57 10.04
N ARG A 2 4.75 8.08 8.77
CA ARG A 2 3.82 9.15 8.34
C ARG A 2 2.36 8.72 8.50
N SER A 3 2.01 7.51 8.07
CA SER A 3 0.65 6.96 8.22
C SER A 3 0.28 6.73 9.68
N LEU A 4 1.20 6.24 10.50
CA LEU A 4 0.99 6.05 11.94
C LEU A 4 0.66 7.37 12.65
N ARG A 5 1.41 8.43 12.35
CA ARG A 5 1.11 9.78 12.87
C ARG A 5 -0.27 10.28 12.45
N TYR A 6 -0.66 10.01 11.20
CA TYR A 6 -1.98 10.40 10.70
C TYR A 6 -3.12 9.71 11.45
N VAL A 7 -2.98 8.41 11.76
CA VAL A 7 -4.01 7.65 12.48
C VAL A 7 -3.83 7.66 14.00
N GLY A 8 -2.83 8.37 14.53
CA GLY A 8 -2.57 8.49 15.96
C GLY A 8 -2.19 7.16 16.63
N ILE A 9 -1.31 6.39 16.00
CA ILE A 9 -0.74 5.17 16.57
C ILE A 9 0.75 5.39 16.81
N ASP A 10 1.18 5.21 18.07
CA ASP A 10 2.60 5.13 18.42
C ASP A 10 2.98 3.65 18.46
N PRO A 11 3.91 3.18 17.61
CA PRO A 11 4.34 1.78 17.60
C PRO A 11 5.17 1.38 18.81
N GLY A 12 5.61 2.33 19.65
CA GLY A 12 6.54 2.10 20.74
C GLY A 12 7.95 1.71 20.28
N LEU A 13 8.28 1.93 19.00
CA LEU A 13 9.56 1.62 18.38
C LEU A 13 10.03 2.84 17.58
N SER A 14 11.32 3.15 17.67
CA SER A 14 11.96 4.13 16.79
C SER A 14 12.04 3.61 15.35
N ILE A 15 12.38 4.49 14.41
CA ILE A 15 12.59 4.11 13.00
C ILE A 15 13.76 3.14 12.89
N GLU A 16 14.82 3.38 13.65
CA GLU A 16 16.05 2.58 13.70
C GLU A 16 15.80 1.18 14.27
N GLU A 17 14.99 1.06 15.32
CA GLU A 17 14.59 -0.23 15.88
C GLU A 17 13.73 -1.02 14.90
N MET A 18 12.78 -0.37 14.24
CA MET A 18 11.96 -1.01 13.21
C MET A 18 12.81 -1.47 12.01
N ALA A 19 13.81 -0.69 11.61
CA ALA A 19 14.74 -1.07 10.55
C ALA A 19 15.53 -2.33 10.93
N LYS A 20 16.09 -2.38 12.14
CA LYS A 20 16.81 -3.57 12.64
C LYS A 20 15.94 -4.83 12.65
N ILE A 21 14.70 -4.71 13.14
CA ILE A 21 13.74 -5.84 13.13
C ILE A 21 13.47 -6.29 11.70
N THR A 22 13.32 -5.34 10.78
CA THR A 22 13.07 -5.63 9.36
C THR A 22 14.26 -6.34 8.72
N GLU A 23 15.46 -5.86 8.96
CA GLU A 23 16.72 -6.49 8.50
C GLU A 23 16.87 -7.91 9.06
N GLU A 24 16.62 -8.11 10.35
CA GLU A 24 16.68 -9.43 10.98
C GLU A 24 15.67 -10.41 10.36
N ILE A 25 14.45 -9.98 10.06
CA ILE A 25 13.46 -10.82 9.38
C ILE A 25 13.93 -11.20 7.97
N VAL A 26 14.52 -10.26 7.23
CA VAL A 26 15.09 -10.55 5.89
C VAL A 26 16.24 -11.57 6.02
N GLU A 27 17.21 -11.33 6.86
CA GLU A 27 18.37 -12.22 7.05
C GLU A 27 17.94 -13.65 7.41
N ARG A 28 16.96 -13.81 8.29
CA ARG A 28 16.46 -15.13 8.71
C ARG A 28 15.70 -15.86 7.60
N ASN A 29 15.11 -15.14 6.66
CA ASN A 29 14.26 -15.72 5.62
C ASN A 29 14.97 -15.85 4.27
N LEU A 30 16.03 -15.09 3.99
CA LEU A 30 16.83 -15.24 2.77
C LEU A 30 17.24 -16.69 2.46
N PRO A 31 17.67 -17.51 3.44
CA PRO A 31 18.03 -18.91 3.18
C PRO A 31 16.86 -19.82 2.79
N THR A 32 15.60 -19.34 2.91
CA THR A 32 14.40 -20.14 2.62
C THR A 32 13.87 -19.97 1.20
N ILE A 33 14.43 -19.02 0.43
CA ILE A 33 14.07 -18.76 -0.97
C ILE A 33 15.22 -19.14 -1.91
N ALA A 34 14.94 -19.29 -3.20
CA ALA A 34 15.97 -19.54 -4.21
C ALA A 34 16.84 -18.28 -4.42
N SER A 35 18.06 -18.46 -4.93
CA SER A 35 19.04 -17.38 -5.10
C SER A 35 18.65 -16.30 -6.10
N ASP A 36 17.66 -16.57 -6.95
CA ASP A 36 17.08 -15.67 -7.95
C ASP A 36 15.69 -15.13 -7.57
N GLU A 37 15.26 -15.42 -6.34
CA GLU A 37 14.02 -14.89 -5.76
C GLU A 37 14.29 -13.74 -4.80
N ASP A 38 13.28 -12.90 -4.62
CA ASP A 38 13.27 -11.79 -3.68
C ASP A 38 12.21 -11.96 -2.60
N LEU A 39 12.35 -11.21 -1.50
CA LEU A 39 11.38 -11.14 -0.42
C LEU A 39 10.55 -9.85 -0.49
N TRP A 40 9.25 -10.00 -0.32
CA TRP A 40 8.37 -8.90 0.02
C TRP A 40 8.25 -8.79 1.53
N VAL A 41 8.70 -7.69 2.10
CA VAL A 41 8.61 -7.44 3.54
C VAL A 41 7.49 -6.44 3.82
N SER A 42 6.67 -6.72 4.80
CA SER A 42 5.63 -5.80 5.26
C SER A 42 5.68 -5.58 6.77
N GLN A 43 5.40 -4.33 7.16
CA GLN A 43 5.28 -3.90 8.55
C GLN A 43 3.82 -3.51 8.77
N ARG A 44 3.14 -4.19 9.70
CA ARG A 44 1.76 -3.90 10.07
C ARG A 44 1.70 -3.53 11.53
N ILE A 45 1.14 -2.37 11.80
CA ILE A 45 0.96 -1.87 13.15
C ILE A 45 -0.52 -1.64 13.40
N THR A 46 -1.07 -2.28 14.41
CA THR A 46 -2.45 -2.08 14.84
C THR A 46 -2.51 -1.20 16.07
N ARG A 47 -3.68 -0.64 16.35
CA ARG A 47 -3.91 0.13 17.57
C ARG A 47 -3.90 -0.75 18.83
N GLY A 48 -3.99 -2.07 18.66
CA GLY A 48 -4.14 -3.01 19.77
C GLY A 48 -5.56 -3.02 20.34
N ILE A 49 -5.69 -3.51 21.56
CA ILE A 49 -6.96 -3.58 22.28
C ILE A 49 -7.32 -2.18 22.78
N VAL A 50 -8.42 -1.62 22.28
CA VAL A 50 -8.89 -0.28 22.64
C VAL A 50 -10.02 -0.30 23.66
N ASP A 51 -10.84 -1.35 23.72
CA ASP A 51 -11.90 -1.46 24.71
C ASP A 51 -11.32 -1.69 26.12
N PRO A 52 -11.64 -0.82 27.11
CA PRO A 52 -11.15 -0.99 28.47
C PRO A 52 -11.58 -2.30 29.12
N ASN A 53 -12.76 -2.84 28.77
CA ASN A 53 -13.24 -4.11 29.34
C ASN A 53 -12.44 -5.30 28.76
N GLU A 54 -12.20 -5.31 27.46
CA GLU A 54 -11.34 -6.31 26.83
C GLU A 54 -9.91 -6.20 27.34
N ARG A 55 -9.39 -4.98 27.50
CA ARG A 55 -8.05 -4.71 28.01
C ARG A 55 -7.87 -5.26 29.45
N SER A 56 -8.90 -5.20 30.28
CA SER A 56 -8.85 -5.74 31.65
C SER A 56 -8.69 -7.26 31.70
N ALA A 57 -9.14 -7.97 30.66
CA ALA A 57 -8.95 -9.42 30.53
C ALA A 57 -7.51 -9.81 30.12
N TRP A 58 -6.71 -8.84 29.65
CA TRP A 58 -5.33 -9.04 29.20
C TRP A 58 -4.40 -8.02 29.84
N PRO A 59 -4.17 -8.12 31.17
CA PRO A 59 -3.47 -7.08 31.93
C PRO A 59 -2.02 -6.87 31.51
N ASP A 60 -1.36 -7.91 30.98
CA ASP A 60 0.01 -7.87 30.52
C ASP A 60 0.16 -7.36 29.07
N TYR A 61 -0.98 -7.11 28.38
CA TYR A 61 -0.96 -6.60 27.03
C TYR A 61 -0.73 -5.09 27.01
N VAL A 62 0.42 -4.69 26.47
CA VAL A 62 0.78 -3.29 26.22
C VAL A 62 0.79 -3.07 24.70
N GLY A 63 -0.40 -2.81 24.14
CA GLY A 63 -0.52 -2.56 22.69
C GLY A 63 -0.04 -1.19 22.30
N PRO A 64 0.31 -0.91 21.06
CA PRO A 64 -0.11 -1.52 19.80
C PRO A 64 0.58 -2.87 19.50
N THR A 65 0.00 -3.62 18.55
CA THR A 65 0.66 -4.82 18.02
C THR A 65 1.49 -4.46 16.79
N VAL A 66 2.76 -4.81 16.81
CA VAL A 66 3.66 -4.65 15.67
C VAL A 66 3.94 -6.02 15.07
N ILE A 67 3.71 -6.16 13.77
CA ILE A 67 3.94 -7.38 13.01
C ILE A 67 4.89 -7.02 11.86
N VAL A 68 6.01 -7.72 11.79
CA VAL A 68 6.92 -7.67 10.63
C VAL A 68 6.96 -9.06 10.01
N GLU A 69 6.63 -9.16 8.74
CA GLU A 69 6.57 -10.43 8.03
C GLU A 69 7.27 -10.34 6.69
N SER A 70 7.75 -11.47 6.20
CA SER A 70 8.29 -11.60 4.84
C SER A 70 7.61 -12.73 4.09
N LEU A 71 7.43 -12.53 2.78
CA LEU A 71 6.87 -13.51 1.84
C LEU A 71 7.71 -13.50 0.57
N PRO A 72 7.82 -14.63 -0.16
CA PRO A 72 8.45 -14.62 -1.47
C PRO A 72 7.78 -13.60 -2.40
N LEU A 73 8.58 -12.81 -3.11
CA LEU A 73 8.09 -11.83 -4.09
C LEU A 73 8.02 -12.49 -5.48
N PRO A 74 6.82 -12.72 -6.04
CA PRO A 74 6.66 -13.48 -7.29
C PRO A 74 6.97 -12.62 -8.53
N LEU A 75 8.21 -12.15 -8.68
CA LEU A 75 8.61 -11.29 -9.81
C LEU A 75 8.44 -11.96 -11.17
N ALA A 76 8.75 -13.24 -11.28
CA ALA A 76 8.58 -14.00 -12.52
C ALA A 76 7.13 -13.96 -13.03
N ASN A 77 6.14 -14.05 -12.13
CA ASN A 77 4.73 -13.98 -12.48
C ASN A 77 4.30 -12.59 -13.00
N ARG A 78 5.07 -11.57 -12.70
CA ARG A 78 4.82 -10.18 -13.13
C ARG A 78 5.60 -9.79 -14.39
N ALA A 79 6.53 -10.62 -14.84
CA ALA A 79 7.41 -10.29 -15.97
C ALA A 79 6.62 -9.94 -17.25
N LYS A 80 5.52 -10.67 -17.52
CA LYS A 80 4.63 -10.39 -18.65
C LYS A 80 4.04 -8.97 -18.61
N LEU A 81 3.72 -8.44 -17.43
CA LEU A 81 3.11 -7.12 -17.28
C LEU A 81 4.08 -5.99 -17.66
N TYR A 82 5.38 -6.21 -17.43
CA TYR A 82 6.42 -5.25 -17.83
C TYR A 82 6.68 -5.27 -19.34
N ARG A 83 6.49 -6.42 -19.99
CA ARG A 83 6.69 -6.57 -21.43
C ARG A 83 5.47 -6.14 -22.24
N ASP A 84 4.28 -6.61 -21.83
CA ASP A 84 3.05 -6.54 -22.62
C ASP A 84 2.12 -5.41 -22.14
N GLY A 85 2.37 -4.88 -20.94
CA GLY A 85 1.47 -3.94 -20.29
C GLY A 85 0.27 -4.63 -19.64
N ILE A 86 -0.71 -3.83 -19.26
CA ILE A 86 -1.96 -4.28 -18.64
C ILE A 86 -3.11 -3.35 -19.01
N ASP A 87 -4.29 -3.90 -19.18
CA ASP A 87 -5.50 -3.13 -19.35
C ASP A 87 -5.91 -2.50 -18.02
N MET A 88 -6.30 -1.22 -18.05
CA MET A 88 -6.89 -0.53 -16.92
C MET A 88 -8.31 -0.09 -17.25
N ILE A 89 -9.25 -0.43 -16.39
CA ILE A 89 -10.67 -0.05 -16.52
C ILE A 89 -11.01 0.94 -15.42
N VAL A 90 -11.67 2.04 -15.81
CA VAL A 90 -12.13 3.04 -14.84
C VAL A 90 -13.31 2.50 -14.05
N SER A 91 -13.11 2.31 -12.73
CA SER A 91 -14.17 1.87 -11.82
C SER A 91 -15.18 2.98 -11.54
N SER A 92 -16.43 2.61 -11.30
CA SER A 92 -17.45 3.53 -10.77
C SER A 92 -17.20 3.90 -9.30
N VAL A 93 -16.48 3.03 -8.56
CA VAL A 93 -16.10 3.27 -7.17
C VAL A 93 -15.02 4.35 -7.11
N ARG A 94 -15.33 5.44 -6.42
CA ARG A 94 -14.40 6.57 -6.25
C ARG A 94 -13.38 6.30 -5.15
N ARG A 95 -12.19 6.86 -5.29
CA ARG A 95 -11.21 6.91 -4.21
C ARG A 95 -11.77 7.72 -3.04
N THR A 96 -11.50 7.30 -1.81
CA THR A 96 -11.92 8.05 -0.61
C THR A 96 -11.47 9.49 -0.68
N ALA A 97 -12.36 10.43 -0.33
CA ALA A 97 -12.03 11.84 -0.33
C ALA A 97 -11.05 12.18 0.81
N PRO A 98 -10.16 13.18 0.62
CA PRO A 98 -9.12 13.53 1.59
C PRO A 98 -9.64 13.98 2.96
N ASP A 99 -10.86 14.47 3.03
CA ASP A 99 -11.56 14.92 4.23
C ASP A 99 -12.36 13.82 4.94
N MET A 100 -12.48 12.63 4.32
CA MET A 100 -13.09 11.45 4.93
C MET A 100 -12.02 10.54 5.53
N LEU A 101 -11.34 9.78 4.69
CA LEU A 101 -10.16 8.99 5.02
C LEU A 101 -9.08 9.31 4.00
N SER A 102 -8.06 10.05 4.43
CA SER A 102 -7.04 10.54 3.50
C SER A 102 -6.36 9.39 2.74
N PRO A 103 -6.38 9.40 1.39
CA PRO A 103 -5.66 8.43 0.58
C PRO A 103 -4.14 8.47 0.80
N ARG A 104 -3.63 9.56 1.38
CA ARG A 104 -2.20 9.73 1.72
C ARG A 104 -1.73 8.85 2.88
N ALA A 105 -2.65 8.29 3.67
CA ALA A 105 -2.33 7.38 4.76
C ALA A 105 -2.43 5.93 4.27
N LYS A 106 -1.31 5.20 4.36
CA LYS A 106 -1.30 3.76 4.05
C LYS A 106 -1.86 2.99 5.24
N THR A 107 -3.17 2.82 5.24
CA THR A 107 -3.94 2.09 6.26
C THR A 107 -4.41 0.75 5.72
N HIS A 108 -4.85 -0.16 6.60
CA HIS A 108 -5.48 -1.43 6.20
C HIS A 108 -6.97 -1.29 5.85
N ASN A 109 -7.47 -0.08 5.68
CA ASN A 109 -8.82 0.15 5.18
C ASN A 109 -8.85 0.03 3.64
N TYR A 110 -8.74 -1.20 3.16
CA TYR A 110 -8.70 -1.51 1.72
C TYR A 110 -10.06 -1.70 1.08
N LEU A 111 -11.17 -1.66 1.82
CA LEU A 111 -12.49 -2.01 1.29
C LEU A 111 -12.84 -1.20 0.03
N ASN A 112 -12.59 0.11 0.06
CA ASN A 112 -12.80 0.99 -1.10
C ASN A 112 -12.02 0.54 -2.35
N LEU A 113 -10.78 0.12 -2.17
CA LEU A 113 -9.91 -0.36 -3.24
C LEU A 113 -10.31 -1.76 -3.73
N ILE A 114 -10.73 -2.62 -2.81
CA ILE A 114 -11.20 -3.98 -3.13
C ILE A 114 -12.48 -3.92 -3.94
N MET A 115 -13.44 -3.08 -3.56
CA MET A 115 -14.70 -2.92 -4.30
C MET A 115 -14.47 -2.45 -5.74
N ALA A 116 -13.51 -1.54 -5.96
CA ALA A 116 -13.15 -1.10 -7.30
C ALA A 116 -12.54 -2.24 -8.14
N ASP A 117 -11.71 -3.06 -7.52
CA ASP A 117 -11.05 -4.20 -8.15
C ASP A 117 -12.07 -5.32 -8.50
N GLU A 118 -12.97 -5.63 -7.59
CA GLU A 118 -14.06 -6.61 -7.81
C GLU A 118 -14.98 -6.18 -8.97
N GLU A 119 -15.35 -4.90 -9.03
CA GLU A 119 -16.16 -4.36 -10.13
C GLU A 119 -15.47 -4.54 -11.49
N VAL A 120 -14.16 -4.25 -11.54
CA VAL A 120 -13.38 -4.36 -12.79
C VAL A 120 -13.13 -5.83 -13.14
N SER A 121 -12.79 -6.66 -12.15
CA SER A 121 -12.55 -8.09 -12.36
C SER A 121 -13.80 -8.83 -12.87
N ALA A 122 -14.99 -8.37 -12.48
CA ALA A 122 -16.23 -8.92 -13.02
C ALA A 122 -16.44 -8.62 -14.52
N GLN A 123 -15.81 -7.56 -15.04
CA GLN A 123 -15.85 -7.20 -16.47
C GLN A 123 -14.69 -7.84 -17.24
N ASN A 124 -13.48 -7.79 -16.68
CA ASN A 124 -12.27 -8.37 -17.24
C ASN A 124 -11.32 -8.80 -16.10
N PRO A 125 -11.19 -10.11 -15.84
CA PRO A 125 -10.34 -10.63 -14.75
C PRO A 125 -8.83 -10.28 -14.88
N GLU A 126 -8.37 -9.95 -16.08
CA GLU A 126 -6.97 -9.59 -16.33
C GLU A 126 -6.71 -8.07 -16.20
N ALA A 127 -7.75 -7.25 -16.13
CA ALA A 127 -7.61 -5.80 -16.04
C ALA A 127 -7.41 -5.32 -14.59
N TYR A 128 -6.79 -4.16 -14.44
CA TYR A 128 -6.65 -3.48 -13.15
C TYR A 128 -7.59 -2.29 -13.02
N ALA A 129 -8.11 -2.08 -11.82
CA ALA A 129 -8.96 -0.93 -11.55
C ALA A 129 -8.16 0.38 -11.57
N LEU A 130 -8.66 1.35 -12.31
CA LEU A 130 -8.26 2.75 -12.23
C LEU A 130 -9.35 3.55 -11.55
N MET A 131 -9.05 4.16 -10.43
CA MET A 131 -10.02 4.94 -9.67
C MET A 131 -9.94 6.41 -9.99
N LEU A 132 -11.09 7.07 -9.94
CA LEU A 132 -11.17 8.53 -9.99
C LEU A 132 -11.32 9.10 -8.57
N ASP A 133 -10.90 10.33 -8.36
CA ASP A 133 -11.19 11.08 -7.14
C ASP A 133 -12.66 11.53 -7.08
N HIS A 134 -13.06 12.17 -5.99
CA HIS A 134 -14.44 12.63 -5.82
C HIS A 134 -14.84 13.76 -6.80
N ASN A 135 -13.87 14.41 -7.45
CA ASN A 135 -14.13 15.42 -8.49
C ASN A 135 -14.18 14.81 -9.90
N GLY A 136 -13.92 13.50 -10.05
CA GLY A 136 -13.92 12.81 -11.34
C GLY A 136 -12.58 12.83 -12.06
N ASN A 137 -11.51 13.30 -11.44
CA ASN A 137 -10.18 13.22 -12.02
C ASN A 137 -9.54 11.86 -11.72
N ILE A 138 -8.63 11.42 -12.59
CA ILE A 138 -7.86 10.21 -12.37
C ILE A 138 -7.08 10.33 -11.04
N ALA A 139 -7.13 9.28 -10.22
CA ALA A 139 -6.41 9.17 -8.96
C ALA A 139 -5.32 8.10 -9.03
N GLU A 140 -5.64 6.87 -8.68
CA GLU A 140 -4.67 5.78 -8.57
C GLU A 140 -5.33 4.42 -8.80
N GLY A 141 -4.54 3.37 -9.01
CA GLY A 141 -5.02 2.00 -8.99
C GLY A 141 -5.10 1.45 -7.56
N ARG A 142 -5.57 0.20 -7.40
CA ARG A 142 -5.69 -0.47 -6.10
C ARG A 142 -4.39 -0.47 -5.26
N GLY A 143 -3.25 -0.62 -5.90
CA GLY A 143 -1.95 -0.68 -5.21
C GLY A 143 -0.85 0.03 -5.98
N SER A 144 -1.21 0.92 -6.92
CA SER A 144 -0.28 1.57 -7.82
C SER A 144 -0.63 3.04 -8.03
N ASN A 145 0.38 3.88 -8.19
CA ASN A 145 0.24 5.22 -8.72
C ASN A 145 0.28 5.16 -10.27
N VAL A 146 -0.26 6.17 -10.92
CA VAL A 146 -0.30 6.26 -12.38
C VAL A 146 0.43 7.50 -12.88
N PHE A 147 1.01 7.37 -14.07
CA PHE A 147 1.64 8.44 -14.81
C PHE A 147 1.16 8.41 -16.26
N PHE A 148 1.11 9.57 -16.86
CA PHE A 148 0.78 9.76 -18.27
C PHE A 148 1.87 10.57 -18.93
N VAL A 149 2.17 10.26 -20.17
CA VAL A 149 3.02 11.10 -21.01
C VAL A 149 2.11 11.86 -21.96
N SER A 150 2.13 13.19 -21.88
CA SER A 150 1.34 14.06 -22.73
C SER A 150 2.22 15.19 -23.25
N GLU A 151 2.31 15.35 -24.55
CA GLU A 151 3.12 16.40 -25.21
C GLU A 151 4.57 16.44 -24.69
N GLY A 152 5.17 15.25 -24.47
CA GLY A 152 6.54 15.11 -23.97
C GLY A 152 6.72 15.44 -22.48
N ARG A 153 5.63 15.62 -21.74
CA ARG A 153 5.65 15.86 -20.30
C ARG A 153 5.09 14.67 -19.54
N LEU A 154 5.73 14.33 -18.42
CA LEU A 154 5.24 13.35 -17.48
C LEU A 154 4.23 14.01 -16.53
N VAL A 155 3.02 13.44 -16.47
CA VAL A 155 1.91 13.94 -15.66
C VAL A 155 1.44 12.86 -14.71
N THR A 156 1.18 13.20 -13.45
CA THR A 156 0.65 12.29 -12.43
C THR A 156 -0.41 13.00 -11.59
N PRO A 157 -1.42 12.30 -11.06
CA PRO A 157 -2.45 12.89 -10.22
C PRO A 157 -1.87 13.63 -9.01
N HIS A 158 -2.59 14.66 -8.57
CA HIS A 158 -2.16 15.50 -7.45
C HIS A 158 -2.08 14.68 -6.15
N GLU A 159 -1.00 14.85 -5.39
CA GLU A 159 -0.68 14.06 -4.20
C GLU A 159 -1.75 14.07 -3.09
N ARG A 160 -2.63 15.07 -3.08
CA ARG A 160 -3.75 15.16 -2.13
C ARG A 160 -4.71 13.98 -2.26
N TYR A 161 -4.85 13.41 -3.47
CA TYR A 161 -5.86 12.42 -3.81
C TYR A 161 -5.33 11.01 -3.98
N VAL A 162 -4.03 10.81 -3.77
CA VAL A 162 -3.36 9.52 -3.95
C VAL A 162 -2.41 9.22 -2.80
N LEU A 163 -2.03 7.95 -2.66
CA LEU A 163 -0.94 7.58 -1.78
C LEU A 163 0.38 8.19 -2.32
N PRO A 164 1.18 8.90 -1.49
CA PRO A 164 2.50 9.36 -1.87
C PRO A 164 3.48 8.17 -1.91
N GLY A 165 3.39 7.38 -2.99
CA GLY A 165 4.20 6.18 -3.18
C GLY A 165 5.68 6.49 -3.31
N ILE A 166 6.55 5.61 -2.81
CA ILE A 166 8.00 5.74 -2.92
C ILE A 166 8.40 5.68 -4.41
N SER A 167 7.91 4.69 -5.16
CA SER A 167 8.16 4.60 -6.60
C SER A 167 7.66 5.83 -7.36
N ARG A 168 6.49 6.39 -6.96
CA ARG A 168 6.01 7.65 -7.55
C ARG A 168 6.99 8.79 -7.33
N GLN A 169 7.50 8.94 -6.12
CA GLN A 169 8.47 9.97 -5.79
C GLN A 169 9.76 9.79 -6.62
N THR A 170 10.30 8.57 -6.66
CA THR A 170 11.51 8.27 -7.44
C THR A 170 11.33 8.59 -8.93
N VAL A 171 10.19 8.25 -9.53
CA VAL A 171 9.91 8.60 -10.93
C VAL A 171 9.90 10.10 -11.14
N MET A 172 9.31 10.88 -10.23
CA MET A 172 9.31 12.35 -10.33
C MET A 172 10.68 12.98 -10.11
N GLU A 173 11.56 12.34 -9.34
CA GLU A 173 12.94 12.80 -9.12
C GLU A 173 13.86 12.51 -10.33
N LEU A 174 13.54 11.47 -11.11
CA LEU A 174 14.33 11.05 -12.27
C LEU A 174 13.88 11.68 -13.59
N ALA A 175 12.69 12.27 -13.64
CA ALA A 175 12.10 12.88 -14.85
C ALA A 175 12.46 14.36 -15.00
#